data_da0449c20de86789eb44cd00ac6106a9
#
_entry.id   da0449c20de86789eb44cd00ac6106a9
#
_cell.length_a   1.000
_cell.length_b   1.000
_cell.length_c   1.000
_cell.angle_alpha   90.00
_cell.angle_beta   90.00
_cell.angle_gamma   90.00
#
_symmetry.space_group_name_H-M   'P 1'
#
loop_
_entity.id
_entity.type
_entity.pdbx_description
1 polymer ?
#
loop_
_entity_poly.entity_id
_entity_poly.type
_entity_poly.pdbx_seq_one_letter_code
_entity_poly.pdbx_strand_id
1 'polypeptide(L)'
;MKDFFDTWITSINWKIGNFSLLPIVLGSFMAILDVVMMSLAKYSSKGQIAYGTALPLATVVYALEPYIFFKSLKYESLTSMNLIWDLTSDVLVTLLGVFWFRESIKGLRWIAVLFAIFSLGLFAYTED
;
A
#
# COMPACT_ATOMS: atom_id res chain seq x y z
N MET A 1 -4.06 0.18 -23.18
CA MET A 1 -2.86 -0.52 -23.64
C MET A 1 -2.53 -1.67 -22.70
N LYS A 2 -2.37 -2.88 -23.27
CA LYS A 2 -2.01 -4.05 -22.48
C LYS A 2 -0.49 -4.22 -22.46
N ASP A 3 0.05 -4.46 -21.29
CA ASP A 3 1.46 -4.77 -21.12
C ASP A 3 1.60 -6.06 -20.28
N PHE A 4 2.82 -6.37 -19.86
CA PHE A 4 3.09 -7.56 -19.05
C PHE A 4 2.26 -7.56 -17.78
N PHE A 5 2.09 -6.39 -17.15
CA PHE A 5 1.35 -6.28 -15.90
C PHE A 5 -0.12 -6.65 -16.11
N ASP A 6 -0.75 -6.14 -17.18
CA ASP A 6 -2.14 -6.49 -17.49
C ASP A 6 -2.30 -7.98 -17.77
N THR A 7 -1.36 -8.57 -18.50
CA THR A 7 -1.38 -10.01 -18.79
C THR A 7 -1.29 -10.81 -17.50
N TRP A 8 -0.40 -10.41 -16.60
CA TRP A 8 -0.26 -11.07 -15.30
C TRP A 8 -1.55 -11.01 -14.50
N ILE A 9 -2.17 -9.82 -14.42
CA ILE A 9 -3.41 -9.65 -13.66
C ILE A 9 -4.51 -10.55 -14.20
N THR A 10 -4.69 -10.59 -15.51
CA THR A 10 -5.79 -11.35 -16.10
C THR A 10 -5.58 -12.86 -16.07
N SER A 11 -4.35 -13.32 -15.79
CA SER A 11 -4.03 -14.75 -15.73
C SER A 11 -4.38 -15.39 -14.39
N ILE A 12 -4.75 -14.62 -13.38
CA ILE A 12 -4.96 -15.11 -12.02
C ILE A 12 -6.41 -14.90 -11.61
N ASN A 13 -6.99 -15.90 -10.94
CA ASN A 13 -8.30 -15.75 -10.32
C ASN A 13 -8.11 -15.12 -8.93
N TRP A 14 -8.54 -13.88 -8.79
CA TRP A 14 -8.35 -13.12 -7.56
C TRP A 14 -9.50 -13.29 -6.56
N LYS A 15 -10.54 -14.04 -6.94
CA LYS A 15 -11.71 -14.18 -6.09
C LYS A 15 -11.64 -15.43 -5.21
N ILE A 16 -11.90 -15.25 -3.92
CA ILE A 16 -12.04 -16.34 -2.96
C ILE A 16 -13.43 -16.18 -2.33
N GLY A 17 -14.39 -17.02 -2.76
CA GLY A 17 -15.78 -16.85 -2.34
C GLY A 17 -16.33 -15.51 -2.79
N ASN A 18 -16.81 -14.71 -1.82
CA ASN A 18 -17.32 -13.37 -2.10
C ASN A 18 -16.25 -12.27 -1.95
N PHE A 19 -14.99 -12.65 -1.72
CA PHE A 19 -13.92 -11.68 -1.55
C PHE A 19 -13.10 -11.56 -2.82
N SER A 20 -12.96 -10.34 -3.34
CA SER A 20 -12.06 -10.03 -4.45
C SER A 20 -10.76 -9.49 -3.87
N LEU A 21 -9.65 -10.16 -4.15
CA LEU A 21 -8.35 -9.80 -3.59
C LEU A 21 -7.59 -8.83 -4.48
N LEU A 22 -7.98 -8.67 -5.75
CA LEU A 22 -7.21 -7.85 -6.69
C LEU A 22 -7.03 -6.41 -6.21
N PRO A 23 -8.08 -5.69 -5.75
CA PRO A 23 -7.86 -4.31 -5.28
C PRO A 23 -6.89 -4.25 -4.10
N ILE A 24 -6.97 -5.22 -3.17
CA ILE A 24 -6.07 -5.28 -2.01
C ILE A 24 -4.64 -5.54 -2.46
N VAL A 25 -4.44 -6.43 -3.43
CA VAL A 25 -3.10 -6.72 -3.95
C VAL A 25 -2.50 -5.49 -4.64
N LEU A 26 -3.29 -4.77 -5.45
CA LEU A 26 -2.82 -3.55 -6.11
C LEU A 26 -2.51 -2.45 -5.09
N GLY A 27 -3.38 -2.29 -4.10
CA GLY A 27 -3.13 -1.36 -3.00
C GLY A 27 -1.87 -1.74 -2.21
N SER A 28 -1.63 -3.05 -2.04
CA SER A 28 -0.43 -3.52 -1.35
C SER A 28 0.84 -3.22 -2.13
N PHE A 29 0.83 -3.33 -3.47
CA PHE A 29 1.99 -2.92 -4.27
C PHE A 29 2.32 -1.44 -4.06
N MET A 30 1.31 -0.59 -4.10
CA MET A 30 1.52 0.84 -3.85
C MET A 30 1.99 1.08 -2.41
N ALA A 31 1.43 0.35 -1.45
CA ALA A 31 1.82 0.47 -0.05
C ALA A 31 3.26 0.02 0.18
N ILE A 32 3.73 -0.99 -0.53
CA ILE A 32 5.14 -1.41 -0.44
C ILE A 32 6.06 -0.30 -0.95
N LEU A 33 5.68 0.39 -2.01
CA LEU A 33 6.45 1.54 -2.49
C LEU A 33 6.44 2.66 -1.46
N ASP A 34 5.31 2.90 -0.79
CA ASP A 34 5.24 3.85 0.33
C ASP A 34 6.19 3.44 1.46
N VAL A 35 6.22 2.15 1.81
CA VAL A 35 7.11 1.63 2.86
C VAL A 35 8.57 1.89 2.50
N VAL A 36 8.97 1.64 1.26
CA VAL A 36 10.35 1.90 0.82
C VAL A 36 10.67 3.39 0.90
N MET A 37 9.78 4.23 0.40
CA MET A 37 9.98 5.68 0.41
C MET A 37 10.09 6.22 1.84
N MET A 38 9.18 5.79 2.72
CA MET A 38 9.17 6.26 4.10
C MET A 38 10.35 5.70 4.90
N SER A 39 10.82 4.49 4.58
CA SER A 39 12.02 3.92 5.21
C SER A 39 13.25 4.76 4.86
N LEU A 40 13.39 5.15 3.59
CA LEU A 40 14.49 6.03 3.19
C LEU A 40 14.45 7.35 3.94
N ALA A 41 13.26 7.93 4.11
CA ALA A 41 13.09 9.15 4.88
C ALA A 41 13.48 8.95 6.34
N LYS A 42 13.07 7.83 6.94
CA LYS A 42 13.39 7.55 8.35
C LYS A 42 14.88 7.33 8.54
N TYR A 43 15.53 6.57 7.66
CA TYR A 43 16.98 6.37 7.74
C TYR A 43 17.74 7.69 7.59
N SER A 44 17.27 8.56 6.70
CA SER A 44 17.88 9.89 6.55
C SER A 44 17.70 10.73 7.80
N SER A 45 16.54 10.67 8.44
CA SER A 45 16.28 11.42 9.67
C SER A 45 17.15 10.95 10.83
N LYS A 46 17.58 9.69 10.80
CA LYS A 46 18.50 9.12 11.81
C LYS A 46 19.96 9.34 11.45
N GLY A 47 20.25 10.02 10.36
CA GLY A 47 21.62 10.30 9.93
C GLY A 47 22.33 9.12 9.27
N GLN A 48 21.62 8.03 8.94
CA GLN A 48 22.25 6.84 8.37
C GLN A 48 22.41 6.91 6.86
N ILE A 49 21.61 7.74 6.20
CA ILE A 49 21.71 8.00 4.76
C ILE A 49 21.68 9.52 4.56
N ALA A 50 22.54 10.03 3.70
CA ALA A 50 22.59 11.45 3.40
C ALA A 50 21.27 11.90 2.76
N TYR A 51 20.80 13.08 3.13
CA TYR A 51 19.56 13.65 2.59
C TYR A 51 19.62 13.75 1.06
N GLY A 52 20.76 14.18 0.51
CA GLY A 52 20.93 14.32 -0.94
C GLY A 52 20.89 13.00 -1.69
N THR A 53 21.06 11.87 -1.00
CA THR A 53 20.91 10.53 -1.58
C THR A 53 19.51 10.00 -1.34
N ALA A 54 18.99 10.15 -0.13
CA ALA A 54 17.70 9.58 0.26
C ALA A 54 16.53 10.21 -0.50
N LEU A 55 16.53 11.54 -0.63
CA LEU A 55 15.41 12.24 -1.26
C LEU A 55 15.23 11.88 -2.75
N PRO A 56 16.27 11.88 -3.58
CA PRO A 56 16.10 11.45 -4.97
C PRO A 56 15.67 10.00 -5.11
N LEU A 57 16.23 9.10 -4.28
CA LEU A 57 15.82 7.68 -4.32
C LEU A 57 14.36 7.51 -3.92
N ALA A 58 13.93 8.19 -2.85
CA ALA A 58 12.55 8.13 -2.41
C ALA A 58 11.60 8.66 -3.49
N THR A 59 12.01 9.75 -4.16
CA THR A 59 11.20 10.35 -5.22
C THR A 59 11.03 9.39 -6.40
N VAL A 60 12.11 8.73 -6.81
CA VAL A 60 12.05 7.77 -7.93
C VAL A 60 11.15 6.59 -7.58
N VAL A 61 11.28 6.07 -6.36
CA VAL A 61 10.44 4.96 -5.91
C VAL A 61 8.97 5.38 -5.91
N TYR A 62 8.67 6.55 -5.33
CA TYR A 62 7.30 7.03 -5.26
C TYR A 62 6.71 7.28 -6.65
N ALA A 63 7.55 7.66 -7.61
CA ALA A 63 7.11 7.95 -8.97
C ALA A 63 6.56 6.71 -9.69
N LEU A 64 6.83 5.51 -9.20
CA LEU A 64 6.25 4.28 -9.76
C LEU A 64 4.78 4.10 -9.38
N GLU A 65 4.29 4.75 -8.33
CA GLU A 65 2.92 4.56 -7.85
C GLU A 65 1.86 5.00 -8.84
N PRO A 66 2.00 6.13 -9.56
CA PRO A 66 0.99 6.50 -10.54
C PRO A 66 0.73 5.44 -11.60
N TYR A 67 1.77 4.72 -12.02
CA TYR A 67 1.61 3.64 -12.98
C TYR A 67 0.66 2.56 -12.45
N ILE A 68 0.90 2.11 -11.22
CA ILE A 68 0.06 1.08 -10.60
C ILE A 68 -1.35 1.61 -10.37
N PHE A 69 -1.47 2.85 -9.93
CA PHE A 69 -2.78 3.46 -9.68
C PHE A 69 -3.61 3.55 -10.96
N PHE A 70 -3.00 4.00 -12.07
CA PHE A 70 -3.68 4.05 -13.36
C PHE A 70 -4.19 2.67 -13.78
N LYS A 71 -3.36 1.64 -13.59
CA LYS A 71 -3.76 0.26 -13.92
C LYS A 71 -4.90 -0.22 -13.03
N SER A 72 -4.88 0.14 -11.75
CA SER A 72 -5.90 -0.29 -10.80
C SER A 72 -7.29 0.27 -11.12
N LEU A 73 -7.36 1.43 -11.75
CA LEU A 73 -8.63 2.06 -12.09
C LEU A 73 -9.40 1.30 -13.17
N LYS A 74 -8.77 0.35 -13.85
CA LYS A 74 -9.48 -0.57 -14.75
C LYS A 74 -10.33 -1.57 -14.00
N TYR A 75 -10.03 -1.82 -12.73
CA TYR A 75 -10.62 -2.90 -11.96
C TYR A 75 -11.38 -2.42 -10.74
N GLU A 76 -11.21 -1.15 -10.35
CA GLU A 76 -11.85 -0.60 -9.17
C GLU A 76 -12.13 0.88 -9.37
N SER A 77 -13.09 1.41 -8.61
CA SER A 77 -13.43 2.82 -8.68
C SER A 77 -12.31 3.68 -8.07
N LEU A 78 -12.26 4.94 -8.47
CA LEU A 78 -11.31 5.90 -7.93
C LEU A 78 -11.41 5.99 -6.41
N THR A 79 -12.62 6.15 -5.89
CA THR A 79 -12.83 6.32 -4.45
C THR A 79 -12.41 5.08 -3.68
N SER A 80 -12.86 3.91 -4.12
CA SER A 80 -12.52 2.66 -3.45
C SER A 80 -11.02 2.39 -3.49
N MET A 81 -10.39 2.61 -4.66
CA MET A 81 -8.95 2.33 -4.79
C MET A 81 -8.12 3.26 -3.92
N ASN A 82 -8.52 4.53 -3.83
CA ASN A 82 -7.83 5.48 -2.96
C ASN A 82 -7.91 5.04 -1.49
N LEU A 83 -9.10 4.65 -1.04
CA LEU A 83 -9.27 4.21 0.35
C LEU A 83 -8.53 2.92 0.63
N ILE A 84 -8.56 1.96 -0.30
CA ILE A 84 -7.82 0.71 -0.15
C ILE A 84 -6.32 0.97 -0.05
N TRP A 85 -5.79 1.83 -0.92
CA TRP A 85 -4.38 2.20 -0.88
C TRP A 85 -4.02 2.84 0.46
N ASP A 86 -4.80 3.84 0.89
CA ASP A 86 -4.53 4.55 2.14
C ASP A 86 -4.55 3.59 3.33
N LEU A 87 -5.58 2.76 3.43
CA LEU A 87 -5.71 1.83 4.56
C LEU A 87 -4.60 0.79 4.56
N THR A 88 -4.27 0.25 3.40
CA THR A 88 -3.20 -0.75 3.28
C THR A 88 -1.86 -0.14 3.63
N SER A 89 -1.59 1.06 3.13
CA SER A 89 -0.36 1.79 3.44
C SER A 89 -0.27 2.08 4.94
N ASP A 90 -1.36 2.55 5.54
CA ASP A 90 -1.37 2.86 6.98
C ASP A 90 -1.03 1.63 7.82
N VAL A 91 -1.61 0.48 7.48
CA VAL A 91 -1.33 -0.76 8.22
C VAL A 91 0.13 -1.16 8.04
N LEU A 92 0.63 -1.20 6.79
CA LEU A 92 2.01 -1.65 6.53
C LEU A 92 3.04 -0.69 7.13
N VAL A 93 2.83 0.62 7.00
CA VAL A 93 3.75 1.60 7.55
C VAL A 93 3.75 1.55 9.08
N THR A 94 2.58 1.36 9.69
CA THR A 94 2.49 1.23 11.15
C THR A 94 3.25 -0.01 11.63
N LEU A 95 3.08 -1.14 10.96
CA LEU A 95 3.81 -2.36 11.32
C LEU A 95 5.32 -2.17 11.15
N LEU A 96 5.75 -1.50 10.08
CA LEU A 96 7.15 -1.18 9.88
C LEU A 96 7.68 -0.30 11.01
N GLY A 97 6.96 0.78 11.33
CA GLY A 97 7.38 1.70 12.38
C GLY A 97 7.51 1.02 13.73
N VAL A 98 6.54 0.20 14.09
CA VAL A 98 6.53 -0.46 15.39
C VAL A 98 7.57 -1.58 15.46
N PHE A 99 7.63 -2.47 14.46
CA PHE A 99 8.44 -3.69 14.56
C PHE A 99 9.85 -3.52 14.00
N TRP A 100 10.03 -2.69 12.99
CA TRP A 100 11.37 -2.49 12.43
C TRP A 100 12.09 -1.31 13.06
N PHE A 101 11.43 -0.16 13.16
CA PHE A 101 12.04 1.04 13.74
C PHE A 101 11.80 1.15 15.26
N ARG A 102 11.06 0.21 15.82
CA ARG A 102 10.81 0.10 17.26
C ARG A 102 10.16 1.34 17.86
N GLU A 103 9.30 1.98 17.09
CA GLU A 103 8.48 3.07 17.60
C GLU A 103 7.35 2.48 18.46
N SER A 104 6.93 3.23 19.49
CA SER A 104 5.81 2.81 20.31
C SER A 104 4.57 3.63 19.96
N ILE A 105 3.43 2.96 19.91
CA ILE A 105 2.14 3.62 19.74
C ILE A 105 1.22 3.24 20.87
N LYS A 106 0.33 4.15 21.24
CA LYS A 106 -0.60 3.93 22.34
C LYS A 106 -1.75 3.03 21.92
N GLY A 107 -2.47 2.48 22.92
CA GLY A 107 -3.49 1.48 22.67
C GLY A 107 -4.58 1.92 21.72
N LEU A 108 -4.99 3.19 21.75
CA LEU A 108 -6.00 3.69 20.82
C LEU A 108 -5.54 3.59 19.35
N ARG A 109 -4.26 3.73 19.09
CA ARG A 109 -3.74 3.59 17.73
C ARG A 109 -3.80 2.15 17.27
N TRP A 110 -3.62 1.19 18.17
CA TRP A 110 -3.81 -0.22 17.82
C TRP A 110 -5.26 -0.53 17.47
N ILE A 111 -6.21 0.10 18.16
CA ILE A 111 -7.63 -0.02 17.80
C ILE A 111 -7.87 0.53 16.40
N ALA A 112 -7.26 1.67 16.07
CA ALA A 112 -7.36 2.23 14.72
C ALA A 112 -6.81 1.28 13.65
N VAL A 113 -5.69 0.58 13.94
CA VAL A 113 -5.13 -0.40 13.03
C VAL A 113 -6.12 -1.55 12.80
N LEU A 114 -6.78 -2.02 13.87
CA LEU A 114 -7.78 -3.07 13.75
C LEU A 114 -8.97 -2.62 12.89
N PHE A 115 -9.44 -1.38 13.07
CA PHE A 115 -10.49 -0.84 12.22
C PHE A 115 -10.06 -0.73 10.76
N ALA A 116 -8.81 -0.37 10.50
CA ALA A 116 -8.28 -0.30 9.15
C ALA A 116 -8.30 -1.68 8.49
N ILE A 117 -7.87 -2.71 9.20
CA ILE A 117 -7.89 -4.09 8.69
C ILE A 117 -9.33 -4.54 8.43
N PHE A 118 -10.24 -4.24 9.35
CA PHE A 118 -11.66 -4.55 9.18
C PHE A 118 -12.22 -3.86 7.94
N SER A 119 -11.90 -2.58 7.75
CA SER A 119 -12.35 -1.82 6.58
C SER A 119 -11.83 -2.42 5.28
N LEU A 120 -10.56 -2.88 5.27
CA LEU A 120 -10.01 -3.55 4.09
C LEU A 120 -10.79 -4.83 3.76
N GLY A 121 -11.18 -5.58 4.79
CA GLY A 121 -12.03 -6.76 4.59
C GLY A 121 -13.36 -6.41 3.95
N LEU A 122 -13.97 -5.32 4.40
CA LEU A 122 -15.23 -4.85 3.81
C LEU A 122 -15.07 -4.43 2.35
N PHE A 123 -13.97 -3.75 2.02
CA PHE A 123 -13.71 -3.38 0.63
C PHE A 123 -13.48 -4.59 -0.26
N ALA A 124 -12.89 -5.66 0.28
CA ALA A 124 -12.67 -6.88 -0.48
C ALA A 124 -13.94 -7.68 -0.70
N TYR A 125 -14.95 -7.50 0.15
CA TYR A 125 -16.20 -8.22 0.04
C TYR A 125 -17.03 -7.70 -1.13
N THR A 126 -17.48 -8.61 -2.00
CA THR A 126 -18.30 -8.24 -3.16
C THR A 126 -19.76 -8.43 -2.84
N GLU A 127 -20.55 -7.40 -3.11
CA GLU A 127 -22.01 -7.44 -2.95
C GLU A 127 -22.62 -7.77 -4.30
N ASP A 128 -22.79 -9.03 -4.59
CA ASP A 128 -23.40 -9.47 -5.86
C ASP A 128 -24.84 -9.91 -5.67
#